data_47f4397b3da861005b88a7de82b77c9b
#
_entry.id   47f4397b3da861005b88a7de82b77c9b
#
_cell.length_a   1.000
_cell.length_b   1.000
_cell.length_c   1.000
_cell.angle_alpha   90.00
_cell.angle_beta   90.00
_cell.angle_gamma   90.00
#
_symmetry.space_group_name_H-M   'P 1'
#
loop_
_entity.id
_entity.type
_entity.pdbx_description
1 polymer ?
#
loop_
_entity_poly.entity_id
_entity_poly.type
_entity_poly.pdbx_seq_one_letter_code
_entity_poly.pdbx_strand_id
1 'polypeptide(L)'
;MASIRFAWNPVLIEVRREVCPRAQWQKAGRRWIMSDADTELFLRAAQARLDFQRWQAEIHVDDVVWMVGFVRGAPYRVEFEAAGLAT
;
A
#
# COMPACT_ATOMS: atom_id res chain seq x y z
N MET A 1 -5.29 12.66 -5.33
CA MET A 1 -5.70 11.93 -4.13
C MET A 1 -5.84 10.47 -4.44
N ALA A 2 -5.41 9.66 -3.54
CA ALA A 2 -5.46 8.22 -3.75
C ALA A 2 -6.20 7.53 -2.61
N SER A 3 -6.77 6.38 -2.92
CA SER A 3 -7.52 5.57 -1.99
C SER A 3 -6.68 4.34 -1.67
N ILE A 4 -6.35 4.15 -0.40
CA ILE A 4 -5.45 3.09 0.03
C ILE A 4 -6.20 2.10 0.92
N ARG A 5 -6.12 0.82 0.58
CA ARG A 5 -6.74 -0.24 1.38
C ARG A 5 -5.76 -1.37 1.56
N PHE A 6 -5.78 -1.98 2.71
CA PHE A 6 -4.98 -3.17 2.98
C PHE A 6 -5.63 -3.94 4.13
N ALA A 7 -5.36 -5.24 4.21
CA ALA A 7 -5.84 -6.04 5.32
C ALA A 7 -5.11 -5.57 6.58
N TRP A 8 -5.72 -5.77 7.72
CA TRP A 8 -5.12 -5.33 8.98
C TRP A 8 -3.69 -5.84 9.08
N ASN A 9 -2.77 -4.92 9.35
CA ASN A 9 -1.35 -5.23 9.42
C ASN A 9 -0.71 -4.17 10.32
N PRO A 10 -0.15 -4.57 11.45
CA PRO A 10 0.40 -3.60 12.40
C PRO A 10 1.55 -2.78 11.84
N VAL A 11 2.33 -3.35 10.94
CA VAL A 11 3.43 -2.62 10.33
C VAL A 11 2.87 -1.50 9.44
N LEU A 12 1.87 -1.83 8.62
CA LEU A 12 1.30 -0.84 7.72
C LEU A 12 0.57 0.26 8.49
N ILE A 13 -0.09 -0.10 9.57
CA ILE A 13 -0.77 0.89 10.39
C ILE A 13 0.24 1.85 10.98
N GLU A 14 1.37 1.34 11.48
CA GLU A 14 2.39 2.18 12.07
C GLU A 14 3.03 3.08 11.02
N VAL A 15 3.33 2.54 9.85
CA VAL A 15 3.90 3.33 8.77
C VAL A 15 2.94 4.46 8.39
N ARG A 16 1.65 4.17 8.26
CA ARG A 16 0.69 5.19 7.92
C ARG A 16 0.71 6.32 8.95
N ARG A 17 0.77 5.97 10.23
CA ARG A 17 0.77 6.99 11.26
C ARG A 17 2.03 7.86 11.21
N GLU A 18 3.16 7.25 10.91
CA GLU A 18 4.42 7.97 10.89
C GLU A 18 4.62 8.84 9.67
N VAL A 19 4.31 8.33 8.51
CA VAL A 19 4.63 9.05 7.29
C VAL A 19 3.44 9.74 6.63
N CYS A 20 2.23 9.36 7.00
CA CYS A 20 1.04 9.95 6.41
C CYS A 20 0.04 10.39 7.47
N PRO A 21 0.45 11.27 8.39
CA PRO A 21 -0.46 11.68 9.46
C PRO A 21 -1.67 12.45 8.97
N ARG A 22 -1.63 12.95 7.72
CA ARG A 22 -2.75 13.68 7.19
C ARG A 22 -3.76 12.80 6.46
N ALA A 23 -3.47 11.51 6.35
CA ALA A 23 -4.40 10.61 5.68
C ALA A 23 -5.71 10.58 6.45
N GLN A 24 -6.81 10.51 5.73
CA GLN A 24 -8.12 10.52 6.34
C GLN A 24 -8.79 9.17 6.14
N TRP A 25 -9.33 8.65 7.23
CA TRP A 25 -10.03 7.37 7.17
C TRP A 25 -11.45 7.61 6.65
N GLN A 26 -11.81 6.86 5.63
CA GLN A 26 -13.14 6.95 5.07
C GLN A 26 -13.88 5.67 5.42
N LYS A 27 -14.77 5.77 6.37
CA LYS A 27 -15.45 4.61 6.91
C LYS A 27 -16.29 3.89 5.87
N ALA A 28 -16.97 4.64 5.04
CA ALA A 28 -17.84 4.04 4.05
C ALA A 28 -17.12 3.08 3.11
N GLY A 29 -15.93 3.43 2.71
CA GLY A 29 -15.15 2.58 1.82
C GLY A 29 -14.10 1.76 2.55
N ARG A 30 -13.98 1.93 3.85
CA ARG A 30 -12.97 1.27 4.66
C ARG A 30 -11.58 1.45 4.06
N ARG A 31 -11.24 2.70 3.81
CA ARG A 31 -9.99 3.02 3.12
C ARG A 31 -9.43 4.32 3.64
N TRP A 32 -8.16 4.53 3.37
CA TRP A 32 -7.50 5.78 3.70
C TRP A 32 -7.41 6.62 2.44
N ILE A 33 -7.64 7.92 2.60
CA ILE A 33 -7.51 8.85 1.48
C ILE A 33 -6.30 9.71 1.77
N MET A 34 -5.39 9.81 0.84
CA MET A 34 -4.19 10.61 1.02
C MET A 34 -3.72 11.18 -0.32
N SER A 35 -2.81 12.13 -0.25
CA SER A 35 -2.28 12.74 -1.45
C SER A 35 -1.41 11.74 -2.21
N ASP A 36 -1.16 12.03 -3.47
CA ASP A 36 -0.30 11.16 -4.27
C ASP A 36 1.12 11.14 -3.71
N ALA A 37 1.59 12.27 -3.20
CA ALA A 37 2.91 12.33 -2.60
C ALA A 37 2.98 11.45 -1.35
N ASP A 38 1.96 11.51 -0.51
CA ASP A 38 1.91 10.68 0.69
C ASP A 38 1.79 9.22 0.33
N THR A 39 1.07 8.92 -0.73
CA THR A 39 0.93 7.54 -1.19
C THR A 39 2.30 6.97 -1.56
N GLU A 40 3.11 7.74 -2.25
CA GLU A 40 4.43 7.28 -2.63
C GLU A 40 5.30 7.08 -1.40
N LEU A 41 5.24 8.00 -0.45
CA LEU A 41 5.98 7.86 0.80
C LEU A 41 5.54 6.63 1.57
N PHE A 42 4.24 6.38 1.59
CA PHE A 42 3.69 5.23 2.27
C PHE A 42 4.21 3.93 1.65
N LEU A 43 4.16 3.83 0.35
CA LEU A 43 4.61 2.60 -0.33
C LEU A 43 6.10 2.37 -0.10
N ARG A 44 6.92 3.41 -0.14
CA ARG A 44 8.35 3.27 0.08
C ARG A 44 8.65 2.85 1.51
N ALA A 45 8.02 3.49 2.47
CA ALA A 45 8.25 3.16 3.87
C ALA A 45 7.75 1.76 4.20
N ALA A 46 6.60 1.41 3.65
CA ALA A 46 6.04 0.08 3.84
C ALA A 46 6.98 -0.97 3.25
N GLN A 47 7.52 -0.71 2.07
CA GLN A 47 8.45 -1.63 1.43
C GLN A 47 9.65 -1.88 2.34
N ALA A 48 10.26 -0.84 2.86
CA ALA A 48 11.43 -0.98 3.70
C ALA A 48 11.13 -1.72 5.00
N ARG A 49 10.03 -1.37 5.65
CA ARG A 49 9.69 -2.00 6.91
C ARG A 49 9.30 -3.45 6.75
N LEU A 50 8.49 -3.75 5.76
CA LEU A 50 8.08 -5.13 5.55
C LEU A 50 9.24 -6.00 5.10
N ASP A 51 10.09 -5.47 4.23
CA ASP A 51 11.26 -6.20 3.77
C ASP A 51 12.18 -6.53 4.94
N PHE A 52 12.39 -5.59 5.83
CA PHE A 52 13.25 -5.80 6.99
C PHE A 52 12.69 -6.92 7.88
N GLN A 53 11.39 -7.02 7.99
CA GLN A 53 10.76 -8.04 8.82
C GLN A 53 10.44 -9.33 8.05
N ARG A 54 10.84 -9.38 6.79
CA ARG A 54 10.60 -10.54 5.93
C ARG A 54 9.12 -10.84 5.78
N TRP A 55 8.31 -9.79 5.73
CA TRP A 55 6.89 -9.88 5.50
C TRP A 55 6.57 -9.28 4.14
N GLN A 56 5.43 -9.66 3.60
CA GLN A 56 4.93 -9.02 2.41
C GLN A 56 3.44 -8.79 2.59
N ALA A 57 2.90 -7.83 1.87
CA ALA A 57 1.50 -7.48 1.99
C ALA A 57 0.99 -6.91 0.67
N GLU A 58 -0.31 -7.04 0.46
CA GLU A 58 -0.96 -6.41 -0.67
C GLU A 58 -1.47 -5.05 -0.24
N ILE A 59 -1.18 -4.04 -1.00
CA ILE A 59 -1.69 -2.70 -0.75
C ILE A 59 -2.44 -2.28 -1.99
N HIS A 60 -3.72 -2.00 -1.83
CA HIS A 60 -4.57 -1.58 -2.93
C HIS A 60 -4.55 -0.06 -3.02
N VAL A 61 -4.07 0.45 -4.12
CA VAL A 61 -4.00 1.88 -4.36
C VAL A 61 -4.93 2.15 -5.54
N ASP A 62 -6.08 2.69 -5.28
CA ASP A 62 -7.14 2.87 -6.25
C ASP A 62 -7.47 1.50 -6.90
N ASP A 63 -7.24 1.34 -8.17
CA ASP A 63 -7.53 0.09 -8.86
C ASP A 63 -6.30 -0.78 -9.05
N VAL A 64 -5.20 -0.42 -8.46
CA VAL A 64 -3.94 -1.15 -8.66
C VAL A 64 -3.54 -1.84 -7.37
N VAL A 65 -3.09 -3.07 -7.49
CA VAL A 65 -2.62 -3.83 -6.34
C VAL A 65 -1.11 -3.86 -6.36
N TRP A 66 -0.50 -3.43 -5.27
CA TRP A 66 0.95 -3.47 -5.11
C TRP A 66 1.32 -4.60 -4.16
N MET A 67 2.28 -5.40 -4.54
CA MET A 67 2.85 -6.39 -3.64
C MET A 67 4.11 -5.76 -3.06
N VAL A 68 4.10 -5.55 -1.76
CA VAL A 68 5.11 -4.76 -1.10
C VAL A 68 5.78 -5.57 0.00
N GLY A 69 7.05 -5.36 0.19
CA GLY A 69 7.78 -6.01 1.27
C GLY A 69 8.73 -7.07 0.76
N PHE A 70 8.91 -8.10 1.57
CA PHE A 70 9.85 -9.15 1.24
C PHE A 70 9.22 -10.07 0.20
N VAL A 71 9.55 -9.87 -1.06
CA VAL A 71 9.07 -10.68 -2.14
C VAL A 71 10.27 -11.19 -2.90
N ARG A 72 10.09 -12.22 -3.65
CA ARG A 72 11.20 -12.78 -4.38
C ARG A 72 11.72 -11.72 -5.34
N GLY A 73 12.96 -11.33 -5.16
CA GLY A 73 13.55 -10.30 -5.99
C GLY A 73 13.10 -8.93 -5.59
N ALA A 74 12.77 -8.12 -6.52
CA ALA A 74 12.38 -6.74 -6.27
C ALA A 74 10.88 -6.64 -6.02
N PRO A 75 10.48 -5.63 -5.28
CA PRO A 75 9.06 -5.39 -5.09
C PRO A 75 8.43 -5.03 -6.43
N TYR A 76 7.19 -5.34 -6.59
CA TYR A 76 6.55 -5.09 -7.86
C TYR A 76 5.07 -4.76 -7.71
N ARG A 77 4.56 -4.13 -8.72
CA ARG A 77 3.16 -3.80 -8.81
C ARG A 77 2.44 -4.94 -9.51
N VAL A 78 1.38 -5.39 -8.90
CA VAL A 78 0.57 -6.42 -9.50
C VAL A 78 -0.57 -5.74 -10.25
N GLU A 79 -0.55 -5.85 -11.54
CA GLU A 79 -1.57 -5.20 -12.32
C GLU A 79 -2.45 -6.23 -12.96
N PHE A 80 -2.84 -7.20 -12.17
CA PHE A 80 -3.56 -8.26 -12.78
C PHE A 80 -4.90 -7.82 -13.29
N GLU A 81 -5.42 -6.77 -12.78
CA GLU A 81 -6.66 -6.31 -13.31
C GLU A 81 -6.39 -5.87 -14.66
N ALA A 82 -5.41 -5.08 -14.79
CA ALA A 82 -5.08 -4.57 -16.05
C ALA A 82 -4.53 -5.67 -16.86
N ALA A 83 -3.72 -6.43 -16.29
CA ALA A 83 -3.12 -7.45 -17.05
C ALA A 83 -4.10 -8.50 -17.33
N GLY A 84 -4.72 -8.88 -16.36
CA GLY A 84 -5.59 -9.96 -16.53
C GLY A 84 -6.65 -9.58 -17.40
N LEU A 85 -7.08 -8.41 -17.24
CA LEU A 85 -8.13 -8.14 -17.93
C LEU A 85 -7.73 -7.43 -19.03
N ALA A 86 -6.89 -6.83 -18.90
CA ALA A 86 -6.55 -6.08 -19.94
C ALA A 86 -5.93 -6.90 -20.84
N THR A 87 -5.89 -7.75 -20.46
CA THR A 87 -5.25 -8.37 -21.33
C THR A 87 -5.76 -9.07 -21.63
#